data_fabf657024b7d9b52c21f6a9c9890001
#
_entry.id   fabf657024b7d9b52c21f6a9c9890001
#
_cell.length_a   1.000
_cell.length_b   1.000
_cell.length_c   1.000
_cell.angle_alpha   90.00
_cell.angle_beta   90.00
_cell.angle_gamma   90.00
#
_symmetry.space_group_name_H-M   'P 1'
#
loop_
_entity.id
_entity.type
_entity.pdbx_description
1 polymer ?
#
loop_
_entity_poly.entity_id
_entity_poly.type
_entity_poly.pdbx_seq_one_letter_code
_entity_poly.pdbx_strand_id
1 'polypeptide(L)'
;IKNCIETSPLFSILKKMPKGGILHLHTSSSGDANWLVKRAIADENCYIYTQDDGSVLQGKMAVFPKGTAPPGFRPMHELAAKDNHFITKVVEMITLTPEDSASPNPWDKFEACFERVGGLVYYAPIFIDYYRQSFEALAADNIQIVELRAGSGEFNGLYDINGNNYSSDEGI
;
A
#
# COMPACT_ATOMS: atom_id res chain seq x y z
N ILE A 1 -7.71 -23.27 -1.24
CA ILE A 1 -7.26 -23.38 0.17
C ILE A 1 -7.92 -22.27 1.01
N LYS A 2 -7.82 -20.97 0.62
CA LYS A 2 -8.35 -19.84 1.39
C LYS A 2 -9.84 -20.04 1.76
N ASN A 3 -10.69 -20.33 0.79
CA ASN A 3 -12.11 -20.56 1.04
C ASN A 3 -12.39 -21.71 2.03
N CYS A 4 -11.59 -22.79 1.97
CA CYS A 4 -11.73 -23.92 2.92
C CYS A 4 -11.36 -23.50 4.35
N ILE A 5 -10.39 -22.60 4.51
CA ILE A 5 -10.03 -22.06 5.81
C ILE A 5 -11.14 -21.16 6.34
N GLU A 6 -11.58 -20.20 5.56
CA GLU A 6 -12.57 -19.17 5.97
C GLU A 6 -13.96 -19.75 6.26
N THR A 7 -14.33 -20.87 5.64
CA THR A 7 -15.60 -21.56 5.91
C THR A 7 -15.53 -22.58 7.05
N SER A 8 -14.34 -22.80 7.61
CA SER A 8 -14.15 -23.72 8.73
C SER A 8 -14.75 -23.19 10.03
N PRO A 9 -15.48 -24.01 10.81
CA PRO A 9 -15.91 -23.63 12.15
C PRO A 9 -14.75 -23.20 13.06
N LEU A 10 -13.58 -23.81 12.90
CA LEU A 10 -12.37 -23.48 13.64
C LEU A 10 -11.90 -22.06 13.34
N PHE A 11 -11.99 -21.60 12.07
CA PHE A 11 -11.62 -20.24 11.69
C PHE A 11 -12.49 -19.21 12.45
N SER A 12 -13.79 -19.46 12.57
CA SER A 12 -14.69 -18.58 13.30
C SER A 12 -14.35 -18.46 14.79
N ILE A 13 -13.87 -19.55 15.41
CA ILE A 13 -13.39 -19.56 16.79
C ILE A 13 -12.08 -18.79 16.90
N LEU A 14 -11.11 -19.10 16.06
CA LEU A 14 -9.78 -18.44 16.05
C LEU A 14 -9.90 -16.93 15.79
N LYS A 15 -10.80 -16.52 14.91
CA LYS A 15 -11.05 -15.10 14.64
C LYS A 15 -11.55 -14.33 15.88
N LYS A 16 -12.31 -14.98 16.75
CA LYS A 16 -12.84 -14.37 17.99
C LYS A 16 -11.84 -14.40 19.16
N MET A 17 -10.79 -15.18 19.07
CA MET A 17 -9.79 -15.26 20.14
C MET A 17 -8.97 -13.98 20.22
N PRO A 18 -8.64 -13.50 21.45
CA PRO A 18 -7.61 -12.50 21.62
C PRO A 18 -6.26 -13.03 21.09
N LYS A 19 -5.59 -12.24 20.26
CA LYS A 19 -4.34 -12.65 19.59
C LYS A 19 -3.09 -12.04 20.24
N GLY A 20 -3.29 -11.24 21.31
CA GLY A 20 -2.18 -10.60 22.01
C GLY A 20 -1.56 -9.48 21.21
N GLY A 21 -0.24 -9.50 21.01
CA GLY A 21 0.50 -8.41 20.38
C GLY A 21 1.23 -8.81 19.12
N ILE A 22 1.28 -7.88 18.16
CA ILE A 22 2.22 -7.88 17.04
C ILE A 22 3.44 -7.09 17.49
N LEU A 23 4.57 -7.76 17.70
CA LEU A 23 5.77 -7.18 18.29
C LEU A 23 6.74 -6.60 17.24
N HIS A 24 6.41 -6.70 15.95
CA HIS A 24 7.23 -6.19 14.87
C HIS A 24 6.39 -5.99 13.60
N LEU A 25 5.95 -4.77 13.36
CA LEU A 25 5.17 -4.40 12.18
C LEU A 25 5.75 -3.16 11.53
N HIS A 26 6.18 -3.28 10.27
CA HIS A 26 6.66 -2.14 9.50
C HIS A 26 5.50 -1.29 9.00
N THR A 27 5.63 0.02 9.16
CA THR A 27 4.59 0.99 8.86
C THR A 27 4.15 0.96 7.40
N SER A 28 5.10 0.96 6.47
CA SER A 28 4.84 0.98 5.01
C SER A 28 4.22 -0.30 4.44
N SER A 29 4.10 -1.38 5.24
CA SER A 29 3.56 -2.68 4.83
C SER A 29 2.48 -3.24 5.76
N SER A 30 1.88 -2.39 6.60
CA SER A 30 0.92 -2.81 7.62
C SER A 30 -0.51 -3.03 7.11
N GLY A 31 -0.87 -2.45 5.97
CA GLY A 31 -2.25 -2.45 5.46
C GLY A 31 -2.49 -3.33 4.24
N ASP A 32 -3.75 -3.43 3.87
CA ASP A 32 -4.21 -4.21 2.72
C ASP A 32 -3.83 -3.55 1.39
N ALA A 33 -3.14 -4.28 0.51
CA ALA A 33 -2.71 -3.79 -0.79
C ALA A 33 -3.88 -3.41 -1.71
N ASN A 34 -4.98 -4.17 -1.69
CA ASN A 34 -6.18 -3.84 -2.47
C ASN A 34 -6.82 -2.55 -1.99
N TRP A 35 -6.85 -2.35 -0.68
CA TRP A 35 -7.38 -1.13 -0.09
C TRP A 35 -6.52 0.07 -0.51
N LEU A 36 -5.19 -0.04 -0.43
CA LEU A 36 -4.26 1.03 -0.82
C LEU A 36 -4.44 1.44 -2.29
N VAL A 37 -4.52 0.47 -3.20
CA VAL A 37 -4.74 0.74 -4.63
C VAL A 37 -6.10 1.40 -4.88
N LYS A 38 -7.16 0.93 -4.23
CA LYS A 38 -8.50 1.55 -4.33
C LYS A 38 -8.52 2.97 -3.78
N ARG A 39 -7.82 3.22 -2.65
CA ARG A 39 -7.70 4.56 -2.07
C ARG A 39 -6.95 5.51 -3.01
N ALA A 40 -5.89 5.02 -3.66
CA ALA A 40 -5.16 5.80 -4.65
C ALA A 40 -6.00 6.11 -5.90
N ILE A 41 -6.80 5.15 -6.39
CA ILE A 41 -7.72 5.38 -7.53
C ILE A 41 -8.78 6.43 -7.20
N ALA A 42 -9.22 6.51 -5.95
CA ALA A 42 -10.21 7.49 -5.50
C ALA A 42 -9.65 8.93 -5.40
N ASP A 43 -8.33 9.11 -5.51
CA ASP A 43 -7.67 10.41 -5.47
C ASP A 43 -7.17 10.80 -6.87
N GLU A 44 -7.68 11.92 -7.41
CA GLU A 44 -7.34 12.38 -8.76
C GLU A 44 -5.87 12.78 -8.93
N ASN A 45 -5.16 12.98 -7.80
CA ASN A 45 -3.75 13.35 -7.78
C ASN A 45 -2.81 12.14 -7.70
N CYS A 46 -3.35 10.92 -7.68
CA CYS A 46 -2.55 9.70 -7.68
C CYS A 46 -2.26 9.22 -9.10
N TYR A 47 -0.99 9.01 -9.37
CA TYR A 47 -0.47 8.60 -10.67
C TYR A 47 0.35 7.33 -10.54
N ILE A 48 0.46 6.60 -11.65
CA ILE A 48 1.34 5.44 -11.78
C ILE A 48 2.21 5.59 -13.03
N TYR A 49 3.47 5.21 -12.92
CA TYR A 49 4.39 5.24 -14.05
C TYR A 49 4.06 4.13 -15.05
N THR A 50 3.93 4.52 -16.32
CA THR A 50 3.65 3.63 -17.45
C THR A 50 4.71 3.81 -18.53
N GLN A 51 4.81 2.84 -19.45
CA GLN A 51 5.57 3.04 -20.69
C GLN A 51 4.87 4.03 -21.63
N ASP A 52 5.60 4.49 -22.64
CA ASP A 52 5.09 5.39 -23.67
C ASP A 52 3.87 4.80 -24.42
N ASP A 53 3.75 3.47 -24.50
CA ASP A 53 2.59 2.76 -25.02
C ASP A 53 1.40 2.69 -24.04
N GLY A 54 1.54 3.25 -22.84
CA GLY A 54 0.52 3.23 -21.80
C GLY A 54 0.49 1.95 -20.97
N SER A 55 1.38 0.98 -21.21
CA SER A 55 1.46 -0.22 -20.36
C SER A 55 2.04 0.11 -18.97
N VAL A 56 1.56 -0.59 -17.95
CA VAL A 56 2.11 -0.46 -16.59
C VAL A 56 3.42 -1.23 -16.53
N LEU A 57 4.55 -0.52 -16.41
CA LEU A 57 5.86 -1.12 -16.44
C LEU A 57 6.44 -1.43 -15.09
N GLN A 58 6.84 -0.39 -14.40
CA GLN A 58 7.52 -0.51 -13.12
C GLN A 58 6.55 -0.35 -11.95
N GLY A 59 5.36 0.20 -12.22
CA GLY A 59 4.31 0.37 -11.24
C GLY A 59 4.66 1.38 -10.13
N LYS A 60 5.67 2.23 -10.33
CA LYS A 60 6.00 3.29 -9.36
C LYS A 60 4.82 4.25 -9.27
N MET A 61 4.27 4.36 -8.08
CA MET A 61 3.15 5.26 -7.81
C MET A 61 3.65 6.54 -7.14
N ALA A 62 2.99 7.65 -7.44
CA ALA A 62 3.34 8.95 -6.88
C ALA A 62 2.13 9.88 -6.88
N VAL A 63 2.22 10.97 -6.14
CA VAL A 63 1.17 11.99 -6.05
C VAL A 63 1.69 13.29 -6.64
N PHE A 64 0.91 13.89 -7.53
CA PHE A 64 1.22 15.17 -8.17
C PHE A 64 -0.02 16.06 -8.20
N PRO A 65 0.12 17.38 -8.04
CA PRO A 65 -0.96 18.29 -8.35
C PRO A 65 -1.44 18.09 -9.79
N LYS A 66 -2.72 18.28 -10.04
CA LYS A 66 -3.33 18.07 -11.35
C LYS A 66 -2.58 18.82 -12.46
N GLY A 67 -2.17 18.10 -13.49
CA GLY A 67 -1.47 18.68 -14.65
C GLY A 67 0.03 18.90 -14.46
N THR A 68 0.63 18.52 -13.33
CA THR A 68 2.07 18.68 -13.07
C THR A 68 2.86 17.37 -13.13
N ALA A 69 2.19 16.25 -13.35
CA ALA A 69 2.83 14.94 -13.40
C ALA A 69 3.90 14.88 -14.52
N PRO A 70 5.09 14.35 -14.23
CA PRO A 70 6.13 14.17 -15.24
C PRO A 70 5.70 13.22 -16.37
N PRO A 71 6.35 13.30 -17.55
CA PRO A 71 6.11 12.34 -18.64
C PRO A 71 6.22 10.89 -18.17
N GLY A 72 5.33 10.02 -18.68
CA GLY A 72 5.26 8.62 -18.28
C GLY A 72 4.35 8.32 -17.10
N PHE A 73 3.99 9.31 -16.28
CA PHE A 73 2.97 9.15 -15.24
C PHE A 73 1.56 9.36 -15.78
N ARG A 74 0.65 8.45 -15.43
CA ARG A 74 -0.76 8.50 -15.83
C ARG A 74 -1.66 8.46 -14.61
N PRO A 75 -2.79 9.21 -14.61
CA PRO A 75 -3.75 9.18 -13.50
C PRO A 75 -4.30 7.77 -13.28
N MET A 76 -4.23 7.27 -12.05
CA MET A 76 -4.67 5.91 -11.73
C MET A 76 -6.18 5.73 -11.95
N HIS A 77 -7.00 6.73 -11.67
CA HIS A 77 -8.44 6.68 -11.88
C HIS A 77 -8.83 6.53 -13.36
N GLU A 78 -8.07 7.17 -14.29
CA GLU A 78 -8.31 7.05 -15.72
C GLU A 78 -7.97 5.65 -16.26
N LEU A 79 -6.87 5.06 -15.75
CA LEU A 79 -6.47 3.71 -16.15
C LEU A 79 -7.44 2.67 -15.59
N ALA A 80 -7.88 2.82 -14.35
CA ALA A 80 -8.88 1.95 -13.74
C ALA A 80 -10.23 2.00 -14.45
N ALA A 81 -10.63 3.16 -14.97
CA ALA A 81 -11.87 3.30 -15.76
C ALA A 81 -11.81 2.56 -17.11
N LYS A 82 -10.62 2.33 -17.65
CA LYS A 82 -10.40 1.68 -18.96
C LYS A 82 -10.09 0.19 -18.86
N ASP A 83 -9.63 -0.29 -17.71
CA ASP A 83 -9.22 -1.67 -17.50
C ASP A 83 -9.80 -2.24 -16.20
N ASN A 84 -10.77 -3.13 -16.31
CA ASN A 84 -11.41 -3.81 -15.19
C ASN A 84 -10.44 -4.68 -14.35
N HIS A 85 -9.28 -5.02 -14.90
CA HIS A 85 -8.23 -5.78 -14.22
C HIS A 85 -7.13 -4.90 -13.62
N PHE A 86 -7.23 -3.58 -13.75
CA PHE A 86 -6.20 -2.64 -13.31
C PHE A 86 -5.80 -2.84 -11.85
N ILE A 87 -6.79 -2.94 -10.94
CA ILE A 87 -6.53 -3.15 -9.52
C ILE A 87 -5.73 -4.43 -9.29
N THR A 88 -6.16 -5.53 -9.88
CA THR A 88 -5.47 -6.83 -9.75
C THR A 88 -4.03 -6.75 -10.22
N LYS A 89 -3.80 -6.16 -11.40
CA LYS A 89 -2.45 -5.98 -11.95
C LYS A 89 -1.55 -5.16 -11.04
N VAL A 90 -2.05 -4.04 -10.50
CA VAL A 90 -1.26 -3.18 -9.60
C VAL A 90 -0.98 -3.89 -8.28
N VAL A 91 -1.96 -4.61 -7.72
CA VAL A 91 -1.77 -5.40 -6.49
C VAL A 91 -0.70 -6.48 -6.69
N GLU A 92 -0.70 -7.21 -7.80
CA GLU A 92 0.32 -8.20 -8.12
C GLU A 92 1.73 -7.59 -8.27
N MET A 93 1.82 -6.31 -8.66
CA MET A 93 3.10 -5.61 -8.74
C MET A 93 3.67 -5.22 -7.37
N ILE A 94 2.83 -5.07 -6.36
CA ILE A 94 3.21 -4.61 -5.01
C ILE A 94 3.07 -5.71 -3.95
N THR A 95 2.89 -6.94 -4.37
CA THR A 95 2.85 -8.13 -3.50
C THR A 95 3.72 -9.24 -4.09
N LEU A 96 4.13 -10.17 -3.24
CA LEU A 96 4.83 -11.37 -3.70
C LEU A 96 3.81 -12.45 -4.11
N THR A 97 3.98 -12.98 -5.30
CA THR A 97 3.26 -14.16 -5.77
C THR A 97 4.03 -15.45 -5.43
N PRO A 98 3.40 -16.64 -5.52
CA PRO A 98 4.13 -17.90 -5.39
C PRO A 98 5.26 -18.04 -6.40
N GLU A 99 5.05 -17.54 -7.63
CA GLU A 99 6.05 -17.55 -8.71
C GLU A 99 7.23 -16.64 -8.39
N ASP A 100 6.99 -15.45 -7.86
CA ASP A 100 8.05 -14.54 -7.40
C ASP A 100 8.88 -15.17 -6.28
N SER A 101 8.23 -15.87 -5.33
CA SER A 101 8.90 -16.55 -4.23
C SER A 101 9.77 -17.73 -4.68
N ALA A 102 9.44 -18.35 -5.82
CA ALA A 102 10.20 -19.42 -6.43
C ALA A 102 11.31 -18.93 -7.39
N SER A 103 11.41 -17.61 -7.60
CA SER A 103 12.43 -17.03 -8.49
C SER A 103 13.84 -17.18 -7.90
N PRO A 104 14.91 -17.12 -8.71
CA PRO A 104 16.28 -17.19 -8.22
C PRO A 104 16.65 -16.04 -7.27
N ASN A 105 16.00 -14.89 -7.40
CA ASN A 105 16.21 -13.72 -6.53
C ASN A 105 14.87 -13.08 -6.13
N PRO A 106 14.14 -13.65 -5.16
CA PRO A 106 12.87 -13.10 -4.70
C PRO A 106 13.03 -11.76 -3.97
N TRP A 107 14.26 -11.47 -3.49
CA TRP A 107 14.55 -10.25 -2.76
C TRP A 107 14.40 -8.99 -3.62
N ASP A 108 14.82 -9.02 -4.87
CA ASP A 108 14.68 -7.87 -5.79
C ASP A 108 13.20 -7.50 -5.99
N LYS A 109 12.33 -8.51 -6.11
CA LYS A 109 10.89 -8.26 -6.20
C LYS A 109 10.31 -7.71 -4.90
N PHE A 110 10.78 -8.22 -3.77
CA PHE A 110 10.37 -7.73 -2.45
C PHE A 110 10.73 -6.25 -2.27
N GLU A 111 11.96 -5.86 -2.54
CA GLU A 111 12.43 -4.47 -2.49
C GLU A 111 11.62 -3.57 -3.44
N ALA A 112 11.38 -4.02 -4.67
CA ALA A 112 10.60 -3.28 -5.66
C ALA A 112 9.16 -3.01 -5.21
N CYS A 113 8.56 -3.83 -4.36
CA CYS A 113 7.24 -3.56 -3.81
C CYS A 113 7.22 -2.26 -2.99
N PHE A 114 8.23 -2.03 -2.15
CA PHE A 114 8.34 -0.82 -1.34
C PHE A 114 8.62 0.41 -2.20
N GLU A 115 9.53 0.31 -3.18
CA GLU A 115 9.82 1.41 -4.10
C GLU A 115 8.58 1.87 -4.86
N ARG A 116 7.71 0.92 -5.25
CA ARG A 116 6.49 1.20 -6.00
C ARG A 116 5.45 1.95 -5.19
N VAL A 117 5.28 1.60 -3.91
CA VAL A 117 4.26 2.21 -3.05
C VAL A 117 4.73 3.45 -2.32
N GLY A 118 6.04 3.71 -2.25
CA GLY A 118 6.63 4.79 -1.46
C GLY A 118 5.98 6.15 -1.71
N GLY A 119 5.72 6.50 -2.97
CA GLY A 119 5.06 7.76 -3.32
C GLY A 119 3.59 7.86 -2.89
N LEU A 120 2.94 6.78 -2.47
CA LEU A 120 1.60 6.80 -1.88
C LEU A 120 1.66 6.82 -0.35
N VAL A 121 2.43 5.88 0.22
CA VAL A 121 2.44 5.68 1.68
C VAL A 121 3.16 6.80 2.44
N TYR A 122 3.93 7.65 1.76
CA TYR A 122 4.52 8.86 2.34
C TYR A 122 3.73 10.14 2.04
N TYR A 123 2.67 10.08 1.25
CA TYR A 123 1.75 11.19 1.07
C TYR A 123 0.80 11.27 2.27
N ALA A 124 0.88 12.36 3.04
CA ALA A 124 0.26 12.45 4.36
C ALA A 124 -1.25 12.10 4.40
N PRO A 125 -2.12 12.52 3.46
CA PRO A 125 -3.52 12.11 3.47
C PRO A 125 -3.73 10.61 3.29
N ILE A 126 -2.95 9.94 2.42
CA ILE A 126 -3.03 8.50 2.23
C ILE A 126 -2.43 7.77 3.43
N PHE A 127 -1.32 8.26 3.97
CA PHE A 127 -0.68 7.72 5.17
C PHE A 127 -1.67 7.64 6.34
N ILE A 128 -2.37 8.73 6.65
CA ILE A 128 -3.36 8.78 7.74
C ILE A 128 -4.48 7.76 7.53
N ASP A 129 -5.04 7.70 6.31
CA ASP A 129 -6.13 6.78 5.97
C ASP A 129 -5.65 5.32 6.02
N TYR A 130 -4.42 5.04 5.54
CA TYR A 130 -3.80 3.72 5.53
C TYR A 130 -3.58 3.17 6.94
N TYR A 131 -3.08 4.03 7.85
CA TYR A 131 -2.92 3.65 9.25
C TYR A 131 -4.25 3.40 9.94
N ARG A 132 -5.23 4.28 9.74
CA ARG A 132 -6.57 4.08 10.28
C ARG A 132 -7.13 2.73 9.85
N GLN A 133 -7.08 2.43 8.58
CA GLN A 133 -7.54 1.15 8.02
C GLN A 133 -6.77 -0.03 8.61
N SER A 134 -5.44 0.10 8.75
CA SER A 134 -4.60 -0.96 9.32
C SER A 134 -4.97 -1.25 10.78
N PHE A 135 -5.12 -0.22 11.60
CA PHE A 135 -5.52 -0.39 13.01
C PHE A 135 -6.94 -0.92 13.15
N GLU A 136 -7.88 -0.49 12.33
CA GLU A 136 -9.24 -1.04 12.32
C GLU A 136 -9.24 -2.53 11.97
N ALA A 137 -8.43 -2.94 10.99
CA ALA A 137 -8.28 -4.35 10.61
C ALA A 137 -7.66 -5.19 11.74
N LEU A 138 -6.62 -4.68 12.39
CA LEU A 138 -5.97 -5.33 13.53
C LEU A 138 -6.92 -5.47 14.73
N ALA A 139 -7.67 -4.41 15.05
CA ALA A 139 -8.68 -4.44 16.10
C ALA A 139 -9.81 -5.45 15.79
N ALA A 140 -10.26 -5.49 14.53
CA ALA A 140 -11.27 -6.44 14.08
C ALA A 140 -10.80 -7.91 14.13
N ASP A 141 -9.48 -8.12 14.09
CA ASP A 141 -8.85 -9.44 14.30
C ASP A 141 -8.46 -9.72 15.75
N ASN A 142 -8.91 -8.89 16.70
CA ASN A 142 -8.63 -9.00 18.14
C ASN A 142 -7.14 -8.94 18.50
N ILE A 143 -6.36 -8.18 17.75
CA ILE A 143 -5.00 -7.77 18.13
C ILE A 143 -5.12 -6.67 19.18
N GLN A 144 -4.42 -6.84 20.32
CA GLN A 144 -4.54 -5.95 21.47
C GLN A 144 -3.38 -4.94 21.57
N ILE A 145 -2.22 -5.31 21.08
CA ILE A 145 -0.99 -4.51 21.14
C ILE A 145 -0.29 -4.56 19.80
N VAL A 146 0.23 -3.42 19.36
CA VAL A 146 1.03 -3.33 18.14
C VAL A 146 2.30 -2.56 18.43
N GLU A 147 3.45 -3.12 18.09
CA GLU A 147 4.75 -2.45 18.14
C GLU A 147 5.16 -2.11 16.69
N LEU A 148 5.09 -0.82 16.36
CA LEU A 148 5.40 -0.34 15.03
C LEU A 148 6.90 -0.09 14.85
N ARG A 149 7.43 -0.50 13.72
CA ARG A 149 8.76 -0.14 13.23
C ARG A 149 8.62 1.04 12.28
N ALA A 150 8.55 2.23 12.87
CA ALA A 150 8.63 3.48 12.12
C ALA A 150 10.08 3.92 12.05
N GLY A 151 10.64 4.05 10.87
CA GLY A 151 11.97 4.62 10.68
C GLY A 151 11.96 6.12 11.03
N SER A 152 13.06 6.63 11.59
CA SER A 152 13.19 8.07 11.86
C SER A 152 13.00 8.94 10.61
N GLY A 153 13.20 8.38 9.43
CA GLY A 153 12.92 9.03 8.14
C GLY A 153 11.47 8.95 7.68
N GLU A 154 10.65 8.04 8.21
CA GLU A 154 9.27 7.88 7.74
C GLU A 154 8.40 9.07 8.15
N PHE A 155 8.51 9.56 9.37
CA PHE A 155 7.76 10.74 9.80
C PHE A 155 8.32 12.04 9.20
N ASN A 156 9.63 12.14 8.99
CA ASN A 156 10.27 13.26 8.30
C ASN A 156 10.13 13.20 6.77
N GLY A 157 9.67 12.09 6.23
CA GLY A 157 9.45 11.86 4.80
C GLY A 157 8.02 12.04 4.33
N LEU A 158 7.08 12.31 5.25
CA LEU A 158 5.70 12.62 4.85
C LEU A 158 5.65 13.95 4.12
N TYR A 159 4.87 14.01 3.06
CA TYR A 159 4.75 15.20 2.23
C TYR A 159 3.30 15.57 1.91
N ASP A 160 3.09 16.85 1.60
CA ASP A 160 1.83 17.40 1.12
C ASP A 160 1.70 17.29 -0.41
N ILE A 161 0.59 17.77 -0.96
CA ILE A 161 0.34 17.76 -2.42
C ILE A 161 1.36 18.60 -3.22
N ASN A 162 2.02 19.56 -2.62
CA ASN A 162 3.02 20.42 -3.25
C ASN A 162 4.44 19.84 -3.11
N GLY A 163 4.58 18.69 -2.44
CA GLY A 163 5.87 18.04 -2.19
C GLY A 163 6.64 18.63 -1.01
N ASN A 164 6.01 19.46 -0.18
CA ASN A 164 6.65 19.97 1.04
C ASN A 164 6.62 18.87 2.11
N ASN A 165 7.77 18.59 2.70
CA ASN A 165 7.86 17.65 3.80
C ASN A 165 7.31 18.26 5.10
N TYR A 166 6.59 17.47 5.85
CA TYR A 166 6.25 17.80 7.23
C TYR A 166 7.48 17.69 8.12
N SER A 167 7.71 18.67 8.98
CA SER A 167 8.78 18.60 9.97
C SER A 167 8.35 17.74 11.18
N SER A 168 9.31 17.17 11.89
CA SER A 168 9.08 16.42 13.14
C SER A 168 8.39 17.26 14.23
N ASP A 169 8.46 18.59 14.13
CA ASP A 169 7.91 19.53 15.10
C ASP A 169 6.45 19.91 14.79
N GLU A 170 5.94 19.62 13.60
CA GLU A 170 4.57 19.91 13.19
C GLU A 170 3.56 18.83 13.62
N GLY A 171 4.03 17.88 14.42
CA GLY A 171 3.26 16.86 15.14
C GLY A 171 2.09 16.23 14.37
N ILE A 172 2.29 15.02 13.89
CA ILE A 172 1.15 14.17 13.49
C ILE A 172 0.59 13.50 14.73
#